data_314ccbcfe2c8ec29abf4ef82f7393e1f
#
_entry.id   314ccbcfe2c8ec29abf4ef82f7393e1f
#
_cell.length_a   1.000
_cell.length_b   1.000
_cell.length_c   1.000
_cell.angle_alpha   90.00
_cell.angle_beta   90.00
_cell.angle_gamma   90.00
#
_symmetry.space_group_name_H-M   'P 1'
#
loop_
_entity.id
_entity.type
_entity.pdbx_description
1 polymer ?
#
loop_
_entity_poly.entity_id
_entity_poly.type
_entity_poly.pdbx_seq_one_letter_code
_entity_poly.pdbx_strand_id
1 'polypeptide(L)'
;MATRKFKTISILIALFLVTLTLPSLISHTGATGTTGPVSFVSDTSWQVYNTDPALGSRTLLGFAQFVCLTATIPSSCPAGATIYGHSTGGWSSDVSSIPGAHWIWAPGINGTTAPAEFNQFYFSKSFQLNGTNPIGLISISADDFAEVRVNGHIVGSIGSISDYSTAAQAQASLTTFNLTPFLRAGPNILTVRAENGPFGICCPSNYAGNPAGVVFGGFFVSPSIQIHPSSGAIGTKVLVQGSGIPSFQVEVTFDDVFLGIASLTNGTFTFTFNVPDAQPGLHLVKAVDPLNGISAGANFTVTRVDTLAINVDVGTLYFPGDTATIYTLATLSGMPLNATSLRLQLTLMRPDGSNVTLTATFIGGGMFRSAYQVPTTGQIGTYAVIAKGHVANVQDTSALTTFEVKPTWLSAQTPALTTTAVALTGALAVGAVVWKRGVFRSKIE
;
A
#
# COMPACT_ATOMS: atom_id res chain seq x y z
N MET A 1 -23.19 -40.27 -2.56
CA MET A 1 -21.83 -40.04 -3.12
C MET A 1 -21.97 -39.04 -4.27
N ALA A 2 -21.65 -37.79 -4.03
CA ALA A 2 -21.76 -36.71 -5.02
C ALA A 2 -20.34 -36.24 -5.35
N THR A 3 -19.89 -36.55 -6.54
CA THR A 3 -18.61 -36.10 -7.11
C THR A 3 -18.71 -34.64 -7.52
N ARG A 4 -18.07 -33.74 -6.76
CA ARG A 4 -17.84 -32.35 -7.14
C ARG A 4 -16.78 -32.30 -8.24
N LYS A 5 -17.20 -31.91 -9.44
CA LYS A 5 -16.32 -31.54 -10.53
C LYS A 5 -15.70 -30.17 -10.20
N PHE A 6 -14.39 -30.12 -9.98
CA PHE A 6 -13.63 -28.88 -10.05
C PHE A 6 -13.62 -28.38 -11.49
N LYS A 7 -14.29 -27.27 -11.75
CA LYS A 7 -14.11 -26.49 -12.98
C LYS A 7 -12.86 -25.63 -12.79
N THR A 8 -11.84 -25.96 -13.53
CA THR A 8 -10.62 -25.15 -13.71
C THR A 8 -11.02 -23.77 -14.23
N ILE A 9 -10.77 -22.74 -13.43
CA ILE A 9 -10.94 -21.33 -13.82
C ILE A 9 -9.66 -20.94 -14.57
N SER A 10 -9.64 -21.18 -15.87
CA SER A 10 -8.64 -20.64 -16.80
C SER A 10 -9.32 -19.57 -17.62
N ILE A 11 -9.57 -18.41 -17.07
CA ILE A 11 -10.09 -17.26 -17.82
C ILE A 11 -9.78 -16.01 -17.01
N LEU A 12 -9.16 -15.05 -17.66
CA LEU A 12 -9.14 -13.61 -17.38
C LEU A 12 -7.77 -12.92 -17.29
N ILE A 13 -6.72 -13.51 -17.86
CA ILE A 13 -5.50 -12.72 -18.10
C ILE A 13 -5.56 -11.98 -19.45
N ALA A 14 -6.42 -12.42 -20.36
CA ALA A 14 -6.54 -11.84 -21.72
C ALA A 14 -7.21 -10.45 -21.78
N LEU A 15 -7.87 -9.99 -20.71
CA LEU A 15 -8.67 -8.75 -20.78
C LEU A 15 -7.89 -7.48 -20.43
N PHE A 16 -6.63 -7.57 -20.01
CA PHE A 16 -5.87 -6.41 -19.54
C PHE A 16 -5.13 -5.62 -20.62
N LEU A 17 -5.07 -6.13 -21.82
CA LEU A 17 -4.29 -5.50 -22.91
C LEU A 17 -5.07 -4.59 -23.86
N VAL A 18 -6.38 -4.41 -23.70
CA VAL A 18 -7.22 -3.84 -24.77
C VAL A 18 -7.33 -2.32 -24.79
N THR A 19 -6.87 -1.58 -23.78
CA THR A 19 -7.15 -0.12 -23.75
C THR A 19 -5.96 0.81 -23.48
N LEU A 20 -4.72 0.38 -23.63
CA LEU A 20 -3.60 1.32 -23.61
C LEU A 20 -3.21 1.75 -25.03
N THR A 21 -3.92 2.72 -25.60
CA THR A 21 -3.37 3.53 -26.69
C THR A 21 -2.30 4.45 -26.12
N LEU A 22 -1.05 3.98 -26.11
CA LEU A 22 0.11 4.80 -25.80
C LEU A 22 0.53 5.58 -27.04
N PRO A 23 0.70 6.91 -26.95
CA PRO A 23 1.38 7.64 -28.00
C PRO A 23 2.84 7.20 -28.03
N SER A 24 3.33 6.88 -29.21
CA SER A 24 4.71 6.56 -29.51
C SER A 24 5.63 7.75 -29.21
N LEU A 25 6.33 7.70 -28.09
CA LEU A 25 7.48 8.56 -27.80
C LEU A 25 8.63 7.69 -27.28
N ILE A 26 9.41 7.16 -28.23
CA ILE A 26 10.70 6.56 -27.93
C ILE A 26 11.72 7.68 -27.98
N SER A 27 12.06 8.24 -26.83
CA SER A 27 13.31 8.99 -26.66
C SER A 27 14.20 8.22 -25.69
N HIS A 28 15.31 7.74 -26.20
CA HIS A 28 16.39 7.16 -25.41
C HIS A 28 17.12 8.30 -24.70
N THR A 29 16.72 8.60 -23.46
CA THR A 29 17.52 9.38 -22.52
C THR A 29 17.39 8.74 -21.15
N GLY A 30 18.53 8.63 -20.45
CA GLY A 30 18.82 8.08 -19.15
C GLY A 30 17.65 7.63 -18.27
N ALA A 31 17.75 6.42 -17.77
CA ALA A 31 16.73 5.74 -16.97
C ALA A 31 16.29 6.55 -15.74
N THR A 32 15.30 7.40 -15.92
CA THR A 32 14.43 7.78 -14.83
C THR A 32 13.45 6.60 -14.63
N GLY A 33 13.58 5.91 -13.51
CA GLY A 33 12.79 4.74 -13.22
C GLY A 33 11.29 5.01 -13.29
N THR A 34 10.62 4.32 -14.20
CA THR A 34 9.16 4.40 -14.34
C THR A 34 8.51 3.62 -13.20
N THR A 35 7.60 4.26 -12.48
CA THR A 35 6.76 3.63 -11.45
C THR A 35 5.54 2.93 -12.06
N GLY A 36 5.34 3.02 -13.37
CA GLY A 36 4.24 2.39 -14.10
C GLY A 36 4.59 1.02 -14.68
N PRO A 37 3.59 0.31 -15.25
CA PRO A 37 3.82 -0.96 -15.94
C PRO A 37 4.80 -0.77 -17.11
N VAL A 38 5.80 -1.64 -17.19
CA VAL A 38 6.73 -1.72 -18.32
C VAL A 38 6.28 -2.89 -19.18
N SER A 39 5.62 -2.61 -20.31
CA SER A 39 5.27 -3.64 -21.30
C SER A 39 6.45 -3.89 -22.24
N PHE A 40 6.60 -5.12 -22.66
CA PHE A 40 7.55 -5.52 -23.69
C PHE A 40 6.92 -6.51 -24.68
N VAL A 41 7.38 -6.45 -25.91
CA VAL A 41 6.98 -7.36 -26.99
C VAL A 41 8.20 -7.77 -27.81
N SER A 42 8.12 -8.90 -28.52
CA SER A 42 9.12 -9.31 -29.49
C SER A 42 9.08 -8.36 -30.67
N ASP A 43 10.16 -7.61 -30.83
CA ASP A 43 10.39 -6.63 -31.89
C ASP A 43 11.88 -6.57 -32.27
N THR A 44 12.23 -5.67 -33.17
CA THR A 44 13.61 -5.51 -33.63
C THR A 44 14.54 -4.78 -32.63
N SER A 45 14.06 -4.44 -31.44
CA SER A 45 14.91 -3.82 -30.38
C SER A 45 15.61 -4.85 -29.49
N TRP A 46 15.30 -6.15 -29.63
CA TRP A 46 15.95 -7.21 -28.87
C TRP A 46 17.35 -7.49 -29.43
N GLN A 47 18.33 -7.51 -28.54
CA GLN A 47 19.69 -7.91 -28.87
C GLN A 47 19.78 -9.42 -28.99
N VAL A 48 20.49 -9.92 -30.01
CA VAL A 48 20.64 -11.35 -30.27
C VAL A 48 22.10 -11.76 -30.03
N TYR A 49 22.25 -12.82 -29.26
CA TYR A 49 23.57 -13.38 -28.89
C TYR A 49 23.66 -14.85 -29.27
N ASN A 50 24.88 -15.33 -29.45
CA ASN A 50 25.17 -16.76 -29.70
C ASN A 50 25.21 -17.61 -28.42
N THR A 51 25.33 -16.99 -27.25
CA THR A 51 25.32 -17.64 -25.95
C THR A 51 24.53 -16.78 -24.94
N ASP A 52 24.15 -17.37 -23.80
CA ASP A 52 23.42 -16.63 -22.77
C ASP A 52 24.22 -15.40 -22.29
N PRO A 53 23.69 -14.20 -22.48
CA PRO A 53 24.37 -12.97 -22.07
C PRO A 53 24.53 -12.82 -20.55
N ALA A 54 23.84 -13.60 -19.75
CA ALA A 54 24.02 -13.63 -18.28
C ALA A 54 25.25 -14.45 -17.85
N LEU A 55 25.80 -15.29 -18.71
CA LEU A 55 26.86 -16.24 -18.38
C LEU A 55 28.30 -15.78 -18.77
N GLY A 56 28.51 -14.56 -19.20
CA GLY A 56 29.83 -13.94 -19.33
C GLY A 56 30.46 -13.92 -20.74
N SER A 57 30.82 -15.04 -21.37
CA SER A 57 31.39 -15.03 -22.73
C SER A 57 30.26 -15.03 -23.79
N ARG A 58 29.93 -13.84 -24.28
CA ARG A 58 28.88 -13.61 -25.24
C ARG A 58 29.36 -12.88 -26.48
N THR A 59 28.87 -13.27 -27.65
CA THR A 59 29.06 -12.50 -28.86
C THR A 59 27.71 -11.92 -29.29
N LEU A 60 27.66 -10.59 -29.37
CA LEU A 60 26.50 -9.90 -29.94
C LEU A 60 26.48 -10.12 -31.45
N LEU A 61 25.43 -10.72 -31.98
CA LEU A 61 25.20 -10.92 -33.41
C LEU A 61 24.56 -9.73 -34.09
N GLY A 62 23.80 -8.93 -33.32
CA GLY A 62 23.05 -7.77 -33.79
C GLY A 62 21.69 -7.65 -33.07
N PHE A 63 20.74 -7.05 -33.78
CA PHE A 63 19.37 -6.96 -33.32
C PHE A 63 18.49 -7.94 -34.07
N ALA A 64 17.42 -8.41 -33.42
CA ALA A 64 16.43 -9.29 -34.01
C ALA A 64 15.83 -8.70 -35.29
N GLN A 65 15.46 -9.56 -36.22
CA GLN A 65 14.73 -9.19 -37.42
C GLN A 65 13.32 -9.80 -37.39
N PHE A 66 12.37 -9.12 -38.02
CA PHE A 66 11.03 -9.68 -38.24
C PHE A 66 11.10 -10.82 -39.24
N VAL A 67 10.36 -11.89 -39.01
CA VAL A 67 10.24 -13.04 -39.89
C VAL A 67 8.78 -13.40 -40.13
N CYS A 68 8.53 -13.96 -41.34
CA CYS A 68 7.21 -14.41 -41.77
C CYS A 68 7.33 -15.70 -42.57
N LEU A 69 6.27 -16.54 -42.52
CA LEU A 69 6.25 -17.82 -43.24
C LEU A 69 5.97 -17.66 -44.74
N THR A 70 5.16 -16.68 -45.16
CA THR A 70 4.76 -16.52 -46.57
C THR A 70 4.53 -15.08 -46.93
N ALA A 71 4.84 -14.76 -48.19
CA ALA A 71 4.51 -13.46 -48.80
C ALA A 71 3.03 -13.27 -49.11
N THR A 72 2.22 -14.34 -49.02
CA THR A 72 0.80 -14.31 -49.43
C THR A 72 -0.13 -13.77 -48.32
N ILE A 73 0.39 -13.44 -47.13
CA ILE A 73 -0.36 -12.80 -46.05
C ILE A 73 0.28 -11.43 -45.73
N PRO A 74 0.24 -10.45 -46.65
CA PRO A 74 0.97 -9.18 -46.44
C PRO A 74 0.45 -8.34 -45.29
N SER A 75 -0.80 -8.56 -44.85
CA SER A 75 -1.43 -7.77 -43.80
C SER A 75 -0.97 -8.14 -42.38
N SER A 76 -0.35 -9.30 -42.22
CA SER A 76 0.18 -9.76 -40.91
C SER A 76 1.70 -9.66 -40.79
N CYS A 77 2.41 -9.44 -41.88
CA CYS A 77 3.86 -9.29 -41.87
C CYS A 77 4.25 -7.81 -41.73
N PRO A 78 5.07 -7.45 -40.75
CA PRO A 78 5.57 -6.08 -40.62
C PRO A 78 6.46 -5.71 -41.82
N ALA A 79 6.50 -4.42 -42.15
CA ALA A 79 7.36 -3.91 -43.19
C ALA A 79 8.85 -4.26 -42.93
N GLY A 80 9.55 -4.79 -43.98
CA GLY A 80 10.94 -5.21 -43.85
C GLY A 80 11.14 -6.60 -43.22
N ALA A 81 10.08 -7.37 -43.01
CA ALA A 81 10.20 -8.74 -42.49
C ALA A 81 10.90 -9.65 -43.53
N THR A 82 11.75 -10.54 -43.03
CA THR A 82 12.33 -11.63 -43.85
C THR A 82 11.26 -12.72 -44.05
N ILE A 83 11.02 -13.07 -45.28
CA ILE A 83 10.02 -14.08 -45.68
C ILE A 83 10.77 -15.38 -45.96
N TYR A 84 10.41 -16.44 -45.25
CA TYR A 84 11.00 -17.76 -45.49
C TYR A 84 10.42 -18.51 -46.67
N GLY A 85 9.26 -18.08 -47.19
CA GLY A 85 8.67 -18.69 -48.32
C GLY A 85 7.87 -19.98 -48.06
N HIS A 86 7.68 -20.35 -46.82
CA HIS A 86 6.88 -21.53 -46.44
C HIS A 86 5.40 -21.24 -46.55
N SER A 87 4.66 -22.13 -47.26
CA SER A 87 3.24 -21.90 -47.59
C SER A 87 2.26 -22.48 -46.57
N THR A 88 2.68 -23.37 -45.70
CA THR A 88 1.86 -24.02 -44.69
C THR A 88 2.49 -23.76 -43.32
N GLY A 89 1.93 -22.82 -42.59
CA GLY A 89 2.48 -22.45 -41.29
C GLY A 89 1.63 -22.96 -40.14
N GLY A 90 2.29 -23.51 -39.13
CA GLY A 90 1.69 -23.81 -37.82
C GLY A 90 1.82 -22.64 -36.81
N TRP A 91 2.40 -21.51 -37.24
CA TRP A 91 2.63 -20.38 -36.31
C TRP A 91 1.32 -19.75 -35.87
N SER A 92 1.22 -19.49 -34.57
CA SER A 92 0.05 -18.86 -33.99
C SER A 92 -0.23 -17.52 -34.66
N SER A 93 -1.46 -17.37 -35.19
CA SER A 93 -1.99 -16.09 -35.68
C SER A 93 -2.65 -15.29 -34.55
N ASP A 94 -2.99 -15.94 -33.47
CA ASP A 94 -3.63 -15.30 -32.32
C ASP A 94 -2.60 -14.76 -31.32
N VAL A 95 -2.11 -13.58 -31.60
CA VAL A 95 -1.26 -12.80 -30.72
C VAL A 95 -2.04 -11.64 -30.07
N SER A 96 -3.35 -11.74 -30.01
CA SER A 96 -4.23 -10.68 -29.47
C SER A 96 -3.94 -10.38 -28.00
N SER A 97 -3.47 -11.36 -27.23
CA SER A 97 -3.05 -11.18 -25.84
C SER A 97 -1.69 -10.49 -25.67
N ILE A 98 -0.92 -10.33 -26.76
CA ILE A 98 0.39 -9.66 -26.80
C ILE A 98 0.43 -8.65 -27.97
N PRO A 99 -0.44 -7.63 -27.98
CA PRO A 99 -0.57 -6.72 -29.12
C PRO A 99 0.75 -6.00 -29.40
N GLY A 100 1.09 -5.93 -30.71
CA GLY A 100 2.35 -5.34 -31.18
C GLY A 100 3.54 -6.30 -31.16
N ALA A 101 3.38 -7.54 -30.68
CA ALA A 101 4.41 -8.57 -30.83
C ALA A 101 4.44 -9.10 -32.25
N HIS A 102 5.63 -9.40 -32.73
CA HIS A 102 5.86 -10.00 -34.04
C HIS A 102 6.82 -11.17 -33.91
N TRP A 103 6.69 -12.15 -34.83
CA TRP A 103 7.66 -13.23 -34.96
C TRP A 103 9.01 -12.65 -35.34
N ILE A 104 10.06 -13.01 -34.58
CA ILE A 104 11.42 -12.53 -34.75
C ILE A 104 12.41 -13.70 -34.82
N TRP A 105 13.54 -13.48 -35.47
CA TRP A 105 14.67 -14.40 -35.50
C TRP A 105 16.00 -13.64 -35.49
N ALA A 106 17.11 -14.39 -35.56
CA ALA A 106 18.45 -13.80 -35.58
C ALA A 106 18.75 -13.01 -36.83
N PRO A 107 19.55 -11.94 -36.76
CA PRO A 107 19.86 -11.10 -37.91
C PRO A 107 20.66 -11.84 -38.96
N GLY A 108 20.48 -11.42 -40.26
CA GLY A 108 21.24 -11.96 -41.39
C GLY A 108 20.78 -13.34 -41.89
N ILE A 109 19.72 -13.90 -41.34
CA ILE A 109 19.16 -15.19 -41.71
C ILE A 109 17.99 -14.97 -42.69
N ASN A 110 17.98 -15.69 -43.78
CA ASN A 110 16.89 -15.67 -44.76
C ASN A 110 16.49 -17.10 -45.21
N GLY A 111 15.50 -17.23 -46.06
CA GLY A 111 14.98 -18.55 -46.49
C GLY A 111 16.03 -19.48 -47.11
N THR A 112 17.10 -18.97 -47.69
CA THR A 112 18.17 -19.76 -48.32
C THR A 112 19.34 -20.08 -47.39
N THR A 113 19.37 -19.50 -46.20
CA THR A 113 20.40 -19.78 -45.17
C THR A 113 20.30 -21.23 -44.73
N ALA A 114 21.46 -21.92 -44.70
CA ALA A 114 21.57 -23.31 -44.27
C ALA A 114 22.86 -23.51 -43.43
N PRO A 115 22.92 -24.52 -42.55
CA PRO A 115 21.79 -25.33 -42.12
C PRO A 115 20.81 -24.53 -41.22
N ALA A 116 19.53 -24.90 -41.29
CA ALA A 116 18.52 -24.30 -40.40
C ALA A 116 18.40 -25.05 -39.08
N GLU A 117 18.69 -26.34 -39.07
CA GLU A 117 18.53 -27.25 -37.94
C GLU A 117 19.55 -26.94 -36.82
N PHE A 118 19.09 -27.07 -35.57
CA PHE A 118 19.88 -26.92 -34.34
C PHE A 118 20.53 -25.54 -34.16
N ASN A 119 20.09 -24.54 -34.91
CA ASN A 119 20.49 -23.17 -34.65
C ASN A 119 19.77 -22.62 -33.43
N GLN A 120 20.55 -22.10 -32.47
CA GLN A 120 20.01 -21.48 -31.27
C GLN A 120 20.52 -20.07 -31.13
N PHE A 121 19.63 -19.20 -30.63
CA PHE A 121 19.92 -17.80 -30.40
C PHE A 121 19.29 -17.32 -29.09
N TYR A 122 19.91 -16.30 -28.50
CA TYR A 122 19.49 -15.71 -27.25
C TYR A 122 19.05 -14.27 -27.49
N PHE A 123 17.75 -14.03 -27.38
CA PHE A 123 17.12 -12.71 -27.50
C PHE A 123 17.09 -12.10 -26.11
N SER A 124 17.77 -10.97 -25.93
CA SER A 124 17.97 -10.42 -24.58
C SER A 124 17.69 -8.92 -24.53
N LYS A 125 17.12 -8.49 -23.43
CA LYS A 125 16.85 -7.08 -23.14
C LYS A 125 16.97 -6.80 -21.65
N SER A 126 17.57 -5.65 -21.30
CA SER A 126 17.67 -5.20 -19.90
C SER A 126 16.53 -4.27 -19.56
N PHE A 127 16.03 -4.41 -18.33
CA PHE A 127 14.95 -3.59 -17.77
C PHE A 127 15.37 -3.07 -16.41
N GLN A 128 15.00 -1.83 -16.09
CA GLN A 128 15.16 -1.25 -14.76
C GLN A 128 13.79 -1.25 -14.07
N LEU A 129 13.68 -1.97 -12.95
CA LEU A 129 12.45 -2.07 -12.16
C LEU A 129 12.62 -1.30 -10.85
N ASN A 130 11.69 -0.40 -10.58
CA ASN A 130 11.64 0.35 -9.34
C ASN A 130 10.57 -0.24 -8.41
N GLY A 131 10.87 -0.27 -7.11
CA GLY A 131 9.98 -0.84 -6.12
C GLY A 131 10.50 -2.16 -5.53
N THR A 132 9.92 -2.58 -4.43
CA THR A 132 10.46 -3.67 -3.62
C THR A 132 10.02 -5.06 -4.06
N ASN A 133 8.88 -5.18 -4.73
CA ASN A 133 8.27 -6.45 -5.12
C ASN A 133 7.80 -6.42 -6.58
N PRO A 134 8.74 -6.44 -7.56
CA PRO A 134 8.36 -6.45 -8.96
C PRO A 134 7.64 -7.75 -9.32
N ILE A 135 6.66 -7.64 -10.21
CA ILE A 135 5.83 -8.72 -10.71
C ILE A 135 5.95 -8.72 -12.23
N GLY A 136 5.96 -9.89 -12.85
CA GLY A 136 6.04 -10.00 -14.30
C GLY A 136 5.45 -11.27 -14.85
N LEU A 137 4.90 -11.16 -16.05
CA LEU A 137 4.42 -12.28 -16.85
C LEU A 137 4.97 -12.16 -18.27
N ILE A 138 5.16 -13.30 -18.93
CA ILE A 138 5.47 -13.40 -20.35
C ILE A 138 4.59 -14.47 -20.99
N SER A 139 4.01 -14.17 -22.14
CA SER A 139 3.36 -15.14 -23.03
C SER A 139 4.23 -15.35 -24.25
N ILE A 140 4.46 -16.59 -24.64
CA ILE A 140 5.44 -16.97 -25.67
C ILE A 140 4.94 -18.12 -26.53
N SER A 141 5.31 -18.09 -27.81
CA SER A 141 5.19 -19.18 -28.77
C SER A 141 6.50 -19.28 -29.55
N ALA A 142 6.90 -20.47 -29.98
CA ALA A 142 8.16 -20.69 -30.68
C ALA A 142 8.08 -21.83 -31.67
N ASP A 143 8.88 -21.72 -32.70
CA ASP A 143 9.16 -22.72 -33.73
C ASP A 143 10.66 -23.07 -33.65
N ASP A 144 11.10 -24.18 -33.08
CA ASP A 144 10.39 -25.32 -32.44
C ASP A 144 10.45 -25.29 -30.93
N PHE A 145 11.43 -24.58 -30.34
CA PHE A 145 11.71 -24.57 -28.91
C PHE A 145 12.05 -23.16 -28.43
N ALA A 146 11.57 -22.82 -27.25
CA ALA A 146 12.06 -21.65 -26.51
C ALA A 146 12.14 -21.92 -25.00
N GLU A 147 13.10 -21.25 -24.38
CA GLU A 147 13.32 -21.22 -22.94
C GLU A 147 13.41 -19.76 -22.46
N VAL A 148 12.62 -19.43 -21.46
CA VAL A 148 12.59 -18.10 -20.86
C VAL A 148 13.53 -18.07 -19.64
N ARG A 149 14.37 -17.05 -19.57
CA ARG A 149 15.30 -16.81 -18.46
C ARG A 149 15.19 -15.38 -17.93
N VAL A 150 15.29 -15.24 -16.63
CA VAL A 150 15.39 -13.94 -15.96
C VAL A 150 16.65 -13.96 -15.09
N ASN A 151 17.53 -12.99 -15.28
CA ASN A 151 18.79 -12.88 -14.54
C ASN A 151 19.64 -14.17 -14.56
N GLY A 152 19.60 -14.93 -15.68
CA GLY A 152 20.26 -16.22 -15.86
C GLY A 152 19.54 -17.44 -15.30
N HIS A 153 18.44 -17.25 -14.55
CA HIS A 153 17.63 -18.34 -14.02
C HIS A 153 16.58 -18.77 -15.04
N ILE A 154 16.42 -20.09 -15.24
CA ILE A 154 15.39 -20.66 -16.10
C ILE A 154 14.03 -20.49 -15.39
N VAL A 155 13.09 -19.87 -16.11
CA VAL A 155 11.70 -19.70 -15.67
C VAL A 155 10.85 -20.87 -16.17
N GLY A 156 11.05 -21.27 -17.42
CA GLY A 156 10.33 -22.34 -18.07
C GLY A 156 10.68 -22.44 -19.54
N SER A 157 10.18 -23.49 -20.19
CA SER A 157 10.40 -23.75 -21.62
C SER A 157 9.14 -24.27 -22.29
N ILE A 158 9.07 -24.08 -23.62
CA ILE A 158 8.03 -24.59 -24.50
C ILE A 158 8.68 -25.30 -25.69
N GLY A 159 7.95 -26.23 -26.29
CA GLY A 159 8.41 -26.91 -27.49
C GLY A 159 9.46 -27.99 -27.24
N SER A 160 10.04 -28.51 -28.31
CA SER A 160 11.04 -29.54 -28.27
C SER A 160 11.84 -29.59 -29.57
N ILE A 161 13.14 -29.88 -29.48
CA ILE A 161 13.99 -30.16 -30.66
C ILE A 161 14.07 -31.65 -30.99
N SER A 162 13.37 -32.51 -30.23
CA SER A 162 13.41 -33.97 -30.39
C SER A 162 12.02 -34.61 -30.50
N ASP A 163 10.95 -33.87 -30.21
CA ASP A 163 9.56 -34.32 -30.32
C ASP A 163 8.73 -33.31 -31.13
N TYR A 164 8.39 -33.70 -32.35
CA TYR A 164 7.60 -32.91 -33.30
C TYR A 164 6.23 -32.49 -32.74
N SER A 165 5.57 -33.37 -31.99
CA SER A 165 4.22 -33.05 -31.45
C SER A 165 4.29 -31.87 -30.46
N THR A 166 5.28 -31.88 -29.60
CA THR A 166 5.53 -30.81 -28.63
C THR A 166 5.99 -29.51 -29.33
N ALA A 167 6.82 -29.62 -30.37
CA ALA A 167 7.23 -28.48 -31.19
C ALA A 167 6.02 -27.84 -31.89
N ALA A 168 5.17 -28.64 -32.54
CA ALA A 168 3.97 -28.15 -33.22
C ALA A 168 2.96 -27.46 -32.30
N GLN A 169 2.84 -27.92 -31.03
CA GLN A 169 2.02 -27.23 -30.02
C GLN A 169 2.58 -25.88 -29.64
N ALA A 170 3.90 -25.77 -29.51
CA ALA A 170 4.57 -24.51 -29.17
C ALA A 170 4.45 -23.45 -30.25
N GLN A 171 4.37 -23.86 -31.54
CA GLN A 171 4.13 -22.96 -32.66
C GLN A 171 2.68 -22.43 -32.70
N ALA A 172 1.72 -23.29 -32.31
CA ALA A 172 0.30 -23.06 -32.47
C ALA A 172 -0.38 -22.26 -31.37
N SER A 173 0.26 -22.15 -30.21
CA SER A 173 -0.37 -21.53 -29.03
C SER A 173 0.61 -20.76 -28.16
N LEU A 174 0.11 -19.73 -27.49
CA LEU A 174 0.87 -18.97 -26.48
C LEU A 174 0.84 -19.71 -25.14
N THR A 175 2.00 -19.85 -24.52
CA THR A 175 2.16 -20.31 -23.15
C THR A 175 2.60 -19.15 -22.25
N THR A 176 2.00 -19.02 -21.08
CA THR A 176 2.31 -17.93 -20.16
C THR A 176 3.15 -18.43 -18.99
N PHE A 177 4.23 -17.70 -18.68
CA PHE A 177 5.10 -17.94 -17.54
C PHE A 177 5.08 -16.79 -16.55
N ASN A 178 5.18 -17.14 -15.25
CA ASN A 178 5.31 -16.19 -14.17
C ASN A 178 6.80 -15.85 -13.95
N LEU A 179 7.19 -14.61 -14.20
CA LEU A 179 8.55 -14.10 -14.05
C LEU A 179 8.85 -13.64 -12.61
N THR A 180 7.80 -13.37 -11.82
CA THR A 180 7.87 -12.75 -10.49
C THR A 180 8.94 -13.35 -9.56
N PRO A 181 9.09 -14.68 -9.41
CA PRO A 181 10.06 -15.26 -8.48
C PRO A 181 11.52 -14.92 -8.79
N PHE A 182 11.82 -14.51 -10.01
CA PHE A 182 13.17 -14.27 -10.52
C PHE A 182 13.49 -12.78 -10.71
N LEU A 183 12.49 -11.91 -10.53
CA LEU A 183 12.64 -10.46 -10.63
C LEU A 183 13.20 -9.87 -9.34
N ARG A 184 13.92 -8.76 -9.49
CA ARG A 184 14.46 -7.98 -8.35
C ARG A 184 14.27 -6.50 -8.58
N ALA A 185 14.31 -5.72 -7.51
CA ALA A 185 14.45 -4.27 -7.62
C ALA A 185 15.77 -3.92 -8.30
N GLY A 186 15.75 -2.90 -9.15
CA GLY A 186 16.92 -2.50 -9.92
C GLY A 186 17.03 -3.17 -11.30
N PRO A 187 18.24 -3.44 -11.80
CA PRO A 187 18.46 -3.98 -13.13
C PRO A 187 18.08 -5.46 -13.21
N ASN A 188 17.33 -5.81 -14.26
CA ASN A 188 16.95 -7.16 -14.62
C ASN A 188 17.27 -7.41 -16.10
N ILE A 189 17.59 -8.65 -16.43
CA ILE A 189 17.82 -9.11 -17.81
C ILE A 189 16.80 -10.21 -18.09
N LEU A 190 15.96 -10.00 -19.10
CA LEU A 190 15.09 -11.03 -19.66
C LEU A 190 15.76 -11.58 -20.91
N THR A 191 15.90 -12.89 -20.98
CA THR A 191 16.47 -13.60 -22.12
C THR A 191 15.52 -14.69 -22.57
N VAL A 192 15.25 -14.76 -23.85
CA VAL A 192 14.57 -15.88 -24.52
C VAL A 192 15.58 -16.61 -25.36
N ARG A 193 15.92 -17.83 -24.99
CA ARG A 193 16.67 -18.76 -25.84
C ARG A 193 15.66 -19.40 -26.77
N ALA A 194 15.90 -19.36 -28.08
CA ALA A 194 15.11 -20.07 -29.05
C ALA A 194 16.01 -20.97 -29.92
N GLU A 195 15.51 -22.16 -30.28
CA GLU A 195 16.27 -23.18 -31.02
C GLU A 195 15.37 -23.84 -32.05
N ASN A 196 15.86 -23.94 -33.28
CA ASN A 196 15.17 -24.62 -34.38
C ASN A 196 15.50 -26.09 -34.38
N GLY A 197 14.49 -26.94 -34.35
CA GLY A 197 14.65 -28.42 -34.38
C GLY A 197 14.83 -28.95 -35.82
N PRO A 198 14.99 -30.27 -35.94
CA PRO A 198 15.22 -30.93 -37.23
C PRO A 198 13.90 -31.36 -37.94
N PHE A 199 12.86 -30.54 -37.84
CA PHE A 199 11.51 -30.93 -38.31
C PHE A 199 11.15 -30.34 -39.68
N GLY A 200 12.12 -29.98 -40.48
CA GLY A 200 11.93 -29.48 -41.82
C GLY A 200 11.28 -30.46 -42.80
N ILE A 201 10.63 -29.92 -43.86
CA ILE A 201 9.86 -30.70 -44.83
C ILE A 201 10.73 -31.28 -45.91
N CYS A 202 11.91 -30.72 -46.23
CA CYS A 202 12.80 -31.20 -47.30
C CYS A 202 14.24 -30.71 -47.20
N CYS A 203 15.09 -31.32 -48.01
CA CYS A 203 16.51 -31.03 -48.14
C CYS A 203 16.80 -30.16 -49.39
N PRO A 204 17.77 -29.22 -49.34
CA PRO A 204 18.64 -28.96 -48.17
C PRO A 204 17.90 -28.29 -47.07
N SER A 205 18.32 -28.58 -45.81
CA SER A 205 17.71 -27.99 -44.61
C SER A 205 18.10 -26.52 -44.49
N ASN A 206 17.32 -25.70 -45.18
CA ASN A 206 17.40 -24.24 -45.08
C ASN A 206 16.10 -23.68 -44.47
N TYR A 207 16.08 -22.37 -44.16
CA TYR A 207 14.93 -21.77 -43.49
C TYR A 207 13.65 -21.70 -44.35
N ALA A 208 13.72 -21.86 -45.66
CA ALA A 208 12.53 -22.03 -46.49
C ALA A 208 11.85 -23.40 -46.27
N GLY A 209 12.65 -24.44 -46.02
CA GLY A 209 12.18 -25.80 -45.76
C GLY A 209 12.00 -26.11 -44.28
N ASN A 210 12.67 -25.36 -43.37
CA ASN A 210 12.62 -25.51 -41.94
C ASN A 210 12.63 -24.10 -41.29
N PRO A 211 11.51 -23.38 -41.29
CA PRO A 211 11.40 -22.05 -40.74
C PRO A 211 11.72 -22.04 -39.23
N ALA A 212 12.08 -20.87 -38.71
CA ALA A 212 12.28 -20.65 -37.29
C ALA A 212 11.80 -19.28 -36.86
N GLY A 213 11.26 -19.21 -35.67
CA GLY A 213 10.84 -17.96 -35.09
C GLY A 213 10.42 -18.09 -33.62
N VAL A 214 10.39 -16.95 -32.97
CA VAL A 214 9.83 -16.82 -31.64
C VAL A 214 9.01 -15.55 -31.56
N VAL A 215 7.86 -15.62 -30.89
CA VAL A 215 7.02 -14.47 -30.60
C VAL A 215 6.68 -14.45 -29.12
N PHE A 216 6.80 -13.31 -28.50
CA PHE A 216 6.51 -13.16 -27.10
C PHE A 216 6.14 -11.72 -26.72
N GLY A 217 5.48 -11.59 -25.61
CA GLY A 217 5.16 -10.32 -25.00
C GLY A 217 4.72 -10.47 -23.56
N GLY A 218 4.80 -9.38 -22.82
CA GLY A 218 4.47 -9.41 -21.43
C GLY A 218 4.62 -8.06 -20.76
N PHE A 219 4.69 -8.08 -19.45
CA PHE A 219 4.85 -6.87 -18.66
C PHE A 219 5.62 -7.12 -17.37
N PHE A 220 6.18 -6.02 -16.85
CA PHE A 220 6.66 -5.90 -15.49
C PHE A 220 5.91 -4.78 -14.80
N VAL A 221 5.56 -4.98 -13.54
CA VAL A 221 4.99 -3.94 -12.66
C VAL A 221 5.69 -3.98 -11.32
N SER A 222 5.77 -2.81 -10.68
CA SER A 222 6.27 -2.68 -9.31
C SER A 222 5.19 -2.00 -8.48
N PRO A 223 4.33 -2.78 -7.80
CA PRO A 223 3.30 -2.22 -6.94
C PRO A 223 3.90 -1.35 -5.85
N SER A 224 3.36 -0.16 -5.66
CA SER A 224 3.79 0.76 -4.62
C SER A 224 2.62 1.55 -4.07
N ILE A 225 2.66 1.87 -2.77
CA ILE A 225 1.81 2.87 -2.16
C ILE A 225 2.63 3.86 -1.34
N GLN A 226 2.14 5.07 -1.27
CA GLN A 226 2.61 6.12 -0.37
C GLN A 226 1.44 6.59 0.48
N ILE A 227 1.70 6.92 1.72
CA ILE A 227 0.69 7.41 2.65
C ILE A 227 1.10 8.77 3.23
N HIS A 228 0.15 9.67 3.35
CA HIS A 228 0.40 10.98 3.93
C HIS A 228 -0.77 11.44 4.80
N PRO A 229 -0.51 11.81 6.06
CA PRO A 229 0.75 11.66 6.81
C PRO A 229 1.09 10.19 7.06
N SER A 230 2.35 9.89 7.41
CA SER A 230 2.82 8.54 7.78
C SER A 230 2.65 8.22 9.27
N SER A 231 2.14 9.18 10.06
CA SER A 231 1.84 9.01 11.48
C SER A 231 0.71 9.93 11.91
N GLY A 232 0.00 9.55 12.96
CA GLY A 232 -1.06 10.36 13.54
C GLY A 232 -1.85 9.59 14.59
N ALA A 233 -2.71 10.28 15.31
CA ALA A 233 -3.62 9.68 16.28
C ALA A 233 -4.82 9.00 15.58
N ILE A 234 -5.59 8.22 16.33
CA ILE A 234 -6.91 7.71 15.91
C ILE A 234 -7.75 8.88 15.37
N GLY A 235 -8.43 8.66 14.24
CA GLY A 235 -9.23 9.66 13.54
C GLY A 235 -8.43 10.61 12.62
N THR A 236 -7.09 10.52 12.59
CA THR A 236 -6.27 11.28 11.64
C THR A 236 -6.66 10.90 10.21
N LYS A 237 -6.89 11.90 9.36
CA LYS A 237 -7.18 11.69 7.93
C LYS A 237 -5.89 11.37 7.18
N VAL A 238 -5.85 10.23 6.51
CA VAL A 238 -4.68 9.74 5.76
C VAL A 238 -5.05 9.62 4.29
N LEU A 239 -4.20 10.14 3.41
CA LEU A 239 -4.24 9.94 1.97
C LEU A 239 -3.32 8.79 1.60
N VAL A 240 -3.85 7.80 0.87
CA VAL A 240 -3.10 6.73 0.22
C VAL A 240 -3.03 7.04 -1.26
N GLN A 241 -1.83 7.01 -1.83
CA GLN A 241 -1.60 7.10 -3.27
C GLN A 241 -0.85 5.85 -3.69
N GLY A 242 -1.31 5.20 -4.76
CA GLY A 242 -0.68 3.96 -5.21
C GLY A 242 -0.60 3.84 -6.72
N SER A 243 0.32 2.98 -7.17
CA SER A 243 0.56 2.69 -8.57
C SER A 243 1.12 1.28 -8.78
N GLY A 244 1.11 0.81 -10.03
CA GLY A 244 1.75 -0.44 -10.42
C GLY A 244 0.98 -1.70 -10.00
N ILE A 245 -0.27 -1.60 -9.60
CA ILE A 245 -1.14 -2.76 -9.39
C ILE A 245 -1.96 -2.94 -10.69
N PRO A 246 -1.84 -4.10 -11.37
CA PRO A 246 -2.52 -4.36 -12.65
C PRO A 246 -3.99 -4.77 -12.42
N SER A 247 -4.81 -3.84 -11.93
CA SER A 247 -6.21 -4.05 -11.61
C SER A 247 -7.04 -2.81 -11.95
N PHE A 248 -8.36 -2.96 -12.04
CA PHE A 248 -9.29 -1.84 -12.18
C PHE A 248 -9.64 -1.22 -10.81
N GLN A 249 -9.49 -2.01 -9.76
CA GLN A 249 -9.78 -1.60 -8.38
C GLN A 249 -8.88 -2.33 -7.39
N VAL A 250 -8.63 -1.70 -6.27
CA VAL A 250 -7.89 -2.28 -5.15
C VAL A 250 -8.70 -2.15 -3.86
N GLU A 251 -8.58 -3.14 -3.01
CA GLU A 251 -9.04 -3.07 -1.63
C GLU A 251 -7.94 -2.43 -0.79
N VAL A 252 -8.31 -1.43 0.01
CA VAL A 252 -7.40 -0.81 0.98
C VAL A 252 -7.71 -1.34 2.36
N THR A 253 -6.68 -1.80 3.06
CA THR A 253 -6.78 -2.35 4.42
C THR A 253 -5.82 -1.65 5.39
N PHE A 254 -6.16 -1.72 6.68
CA PHE A 254 -5.31 -1.33 7.80
C PHE A 254 -5.20 -2.53 8.74
N ASP A 255 -3.99 -3.10 8.88
CA ASP A 255 -3.75 -4.39 9.59
C ASP A 255 -4.72 -5.50 9.14
N ASP A 256 -4.90 -5.61 7.82
CA ASP A 256 -5.81 -6.56 7.18
C ASP A 256 -7.32 -6.29 7.44
N VAL A 257 -7.68 -5.25 8.19
CA VAL A 257 -9.07 -4.78 8.31
C VAL A 257 -9.44 -3.96 7.09
N PHE A 258 -10.51 -4.34 6.41
CA PHE A 258 -11.00 -3.66 5.22
C PHE A 258 -11.46 -2.23 5.51
N LEU A 259 -10.94 -1.27 4.76
CA LEU A 259 -11.31 0.15 4.83
C LEU A 259 -12.21 0.60 3.67
N GLY A 260 -12.01 0.03 2.49
CA GLY A 260 -12.77 0.38 1.30
C GLY A 260 -12.08 -0.01 0.00
N ILE A 261 -12.68 0.41 -1.11
CA ILE A 261 -12.22 0.12 -2.48
C ILE A 261 -11.83 1.44 -3.16
N ALA A 262 -10.71 1.42 -3.86
CA ALA A 262 -10.30 2.49 -4.77
C ALA A 262 -10.25 2.00 -6.21
N SER A 263 -10.77 2.81 -7.14
CA SER A 263 -10.66 2.54 -8.58
C SER A 263 -9.34 3.06 -9.12
N LEU A 264 -8.72 2.31 -10.04
CA LEU A 264 -7.50 2.74 -10.72
C LEU A 264 -7.85 3.49 -11.99
N THR A 265 -7.15 4.60 -12.21
CA THR A 265 -7.16 5.36 -13.46
C THR A 265 -5.73 5.48 -13.95
N ASN A 266 -5.45 5.02 -15.17
CA ASN A 266 -4.09 4.99 -15.74
C ASN A 266 -3.07 4.28 -14.83
N GLY A 267 -3.48 3.18 -14.15
CA GLY A 267 -2.62 2.40 -13.27
C GLY A 267 -2.27 3.06 -11.93
N THR A 268 -2.94 4.15 -11.58
CA THR A 268 -2.80 4.86 -10.32
C THR A 268 -4.13 4.97 -9.59
N PHE A 269 -4.09 5.08 -8.27
CA PHE A 269 -5.27 5.33 -7.45
C PHE A 269 -4.97 6.27 -6.30
N THR A 270 -6.03 6.86 -5.75
CA THR A 270 -6.00 7.58 -4.49
C THR A 270 -7.14 7.08 -3.61
N PHE A 271 -6.87 6.99 -2.32
CA PHE A 271 -7.85 6.61 -1.32
C PHE A 271 -7.65 7.43 -0.05
N THR A 272 -8.72 7.75 0.65
CA THR A 272 -8.63 8.51 1.90
C THR A 272 -9.40 7.78 2.99
N PHE A 273 -8.77 7.63 4.16
CA PHE A 273 -9.42 7.05 5.33
C PHE A 273 -9.08 7.84 6.58
N ASN A 274 -9.84 7.63 7.65
CA ASN A 274 -9.48 8.08 8.99
C ASN A 274 -8.89 6.89 9.74
N VAL A 275 -7.77 7.11 10.45
CA VAL A 275 -7.13 6.06 11.26
C VAL A 275 -8.15 5.42 12.19
N PRO A 276 -8.38 4.11 12.08
CA PRO A 276 -9.34 3.39 12.90
C PRO A 276 -8.89 3.33 14.36
N ASP A 277 -9.74 2.78 15.24
CA ASP A 277 -9.36 2.49 16.62
C ASP A 277 -8.29 1.39 16.63
N ALA A 278 -7.07 1.78 17.00
CA ALA A 278 -5.89 0.94 17.01
C ALA A 278 -4.96 1.31 18.14
N GLN A 279 -4.18 0.35 18.62
CA GLN A 279 -3.18 0.60 19.65
C GLN A 279 -2.07 1.52 19.12
N PRO A 280 -1.46 2.37 19.96
CA PRO A 280 -0.27 3.12 19.57
C PRO A 280 0.85 2.18 19.12
N GLY A 281 1.47 2.48 17.95
CA GLY A 281 2.53 1.65 17.38
C GLY A 281 2.54 1.65 15.86
N LEU A 282 3.30 0.73 15.31
CA LEU A 282 3.46 0.55 13.87
C LEU A 282 2.34 -0.34 13.33
N HIS A 283 1.66 0.12 12.29
CA HIS A 283 0.56 -0.54 11.60
C HIS A 283 0.84 -0.59 10.10
N LEU A 284 0.24 -1.54 9.40
CA LEU A 284 0.45 -1.74 7.98
C LEU A 284 -0.80 -1.33 7.19
N VAL A 285 -0.64 -0.34 6.32
CA VAL A 285 -1.64 0.00 5.30
C VAL A 285 -1.29 -0.78 4.03
N LYS A 286 -2.24 -1.54 3.48
CA LYS A 286 -2.08 -2.29 2.23
C LYS A 286 -3.12 -1.86 1.20
N ALA A 287 -2.72 -1.90 -0.07
CA ALA A 287 -3.63 -1.94 -1.21
C ALA A 287 -3.47 -3.29 -1.90
N VAL A 288 -4.54 -4.01 -2.11
CA VAL A 288 -4.55 -5.39 -2.60
C VAL A 288 -5.47 -5.50 -3.81
N ASP A 289 -5.01 -6.14 -4.87
CA ASP A 289 -5.87 -6.63 -5.95
C ASP A 289 -6.59 -7.91 -5.47
N PRO A 290 -7.92 -7.89 -5.29
CA PRO A 290 -8.65 -9.03 -4.72
C PRO A 290 -8.68 -10.24 -5.66
N LEU A 291 -8.40 -10.06 -6.97
CA LEU A 291 -8.44 -11.13 -7.95
C LEU A 291 -7.12 -11.90 -8.06
N ASN A 292 -6.00 -11.17 -8.01
CA ASN A 292 -4.68 -11.75 -8.25
C ASN A 292 -3.78 -11.77 -7.00
N GLY A 293 -4.24 -11.20 -5.88
CA GLY A 293 -3.47 -11.13 -4.62
C GLY A 293 -2.26 -10.21 -4.67
N ILE A 294 -2.12 -9.43 -5.75
CA ILE A 294 -1.03 -8.46 -5.92
C ILE A 294 -1.23 -7.32 -4.94
N SER A 295 -0.22 -6.99 -4.16
CA SER A 295 -0.36 -5.96 -3.13
C SER A 295 0.87 -5.08 -2.97
N ALA A 296 0.63 -3.88 -2.44
CA ALA A 296 1.67 -2.99 -1.95
C ALA A 296 1.31 -2.52 -0.54
N GLY A 297 2.32 -2.29 0.30
CA GLY A 297 2.13 -1.87 1.68
C GLY A 297 3.02 -0.68 2.07
N ALA A 298 2.53 0.09 3.03
CA ALA A 298 3.29 1.17 3.68
C ALA A 298 2.98 1.19 5.20
N ASN A 299 3.98 1.51 5.98
CA ASN A 299 3.85 1.56 7.43
C ASN A 299 3.27 2.91 7.88
N PHE A 300 2.29 2.85 8.79
CA PHE A 300 1.71 3.99 9.48
C PHE A 300 1.97 3.87 10.99
N THR A 301 2.41 4.95 11.63
CA THR A 301 2.59 4.95 13.09
C THR A 301 1.40 5.60 13.76
N VAL A 302 0.60 4.83 14.50
CA VAL A 302 -0.45 5.36 15.37
C VAL A 302 0.21 5.99 16.60
N THR A 303 -0.02 7.29 16.79
CA THR A 303 0.54 8.03 17.92
C THR A 303 -0.43 8.05 19.08
N ARG A 304 0.10 8.01 20.30
CA ARG A 304 -0.69 8.17 21.51
C ARG A 304 -1.19 9.61 21.60
N VAL A 305 -2.47 9.78 21.91
CA VAL A 305 -2.99 11.08 22.35
C VAL A 305 -2.87 11.14 23.84
N ASP A 306 -1.96 11.98 24.31
CA ASP A 306 -1.85 12.24 25.74
C ASP A 306 -3.03 13.07 26.22
N THR A 307 -3.68 12.64 27.29
CA THR A 307 -4.79 13.32 27.94
C THR A 307 -4.39 13.83 29.31
N LEU A 308 -4.51 15.15 29.49
CA LEU A 308 -4.33 15.77 30.81
C LEU A 308 -5.63 15.64 31.60
N ALA A 309 -5.55 15.07 32.79
CA ALA A 309 -6.66 15.06 33.74
C ALA A 309 -6.26 15.80 35.02
N ILE A 310 -7.16 16.65 35.49
CA ILE A 310 -7.04 17.36 36.74
C ILE A 310 -8.23 17.01 37.63
N ASN A 311 -7.96 16.69 38.86
CA ASN A 311 -8.97 16.53 39.91
C ASN A 311 -8.62 17.48 41.04
N VAL A 312 -9.63 18.23 41.56
CA VAL A 312 -9.47 19.18 42.64
C VAL A 312 -10.40 18.81 43.75
N ASP A 313 -9.88 18.74 44.99
CA ASP A 313 -10.60 18.40 46.20
C ASP A 313 -10.37 19.41 47.29
N VAL A 314 -11.42 19.68 48.07
CA VAL A 314 -11.42 20.60 49.20
C VAL A 314 -12.53 20.17 50.17
N GLY A 315 -12.35 20.42 51.47
CA GLY A 315 -13.39 20.19 52.45
C GLY A 315 -14.69 20.94 52.11
N THR A 316 -15.82 20.41 52.51
CA THR A 316 -17.14 20.92 52.09
C THR A 316 -17.67 22.10 52.88
N LEU A 317 -17.21 22.26 54.15
CA LEU A 317 -17.72 23.28 55.08
C LEU A 317 -16.59 23.92 55.87
N TYR A 318 -16.59 25.23 55.91
CA TYR A 318 -15.66 26.04 56.68
C TYR A 318 -16.37 27.18 57.42
N PHE A 319 -15.67 27.78 58.37
CA PHE A 319 -16.13 28.94 59.11
C PHE A 319 -15.18 30.11 58.95
N PRO A 320 -15.60 31.36 59.18
CA PRO A 320 -14.71 32.51 59.19
C PRO A 320 -13.51 32.30 60.16
N GLY A 321 -12.30 32.46 59.61
CA GLY A 321 -11.05 32.18 60.35
C GLY A 321 -10.43 30.80 60.04
N ASP A 322 -11.18 29.85 59.42
CA ASP A 322 -10.65 28.54 59.06
C ASP A 322 -9.70 28.62 57.84
N THR A 323 -8.86 27.62 57.73
CA THR A 323 -8.01 27.44 56.55
C THR A 323 -8.54 26.29 55.68
N ALA A 324 -9.04 26.65 54.47
CA ALA A 324 -9.40 25.67 53.48
C ALA A 324 -8.14 25.15 52.77
N THR A 325 -7.86 23.87 52.97
CA THR A 325 -6.76 23.19 52.26
C THR A 325 -7.30 22.52 51.02
N ILE A 326 -6.70 22.85 49.87
CA ILE A 326 -7.09 22.41 48.53
C ILE A 326 -6.01 21.47 48.02
N TYR A 327 -6.42 20.28 47.61
CA TYR A 327 -5.56 19.30 46.94
C TYR A 327 -5.92 19.21 45.48
N THR A 328 -4.94 19.19 44.59
CA THR A 328 -5.10 19.03 43.19
C THR A 328 -4.24 17.87 42.70
N LEU A 329 -4.85 16.86 42.10
CA LEU A 329 -4.16 15.75 41.43
C LEU A 329 -4.12 16.04 39.94
N ALA A 330 -2.94 15.98 39.34
CA ALA A 330 -2.74 16.10 37.90
C ALA A 330 -2.08 14.86 37.34
N THR A 331 -2.68 14.28 36.30
CA THR A 331 -2.18 13.10 35.61
C THR A 331 -2.14 13.33 34.11
N LEU A 332 -1.14 12.76 33.45
CA LEU A 332 -1.06 12.70 31.96
C LEU A 332 -1.24 11.23 31.56
N SER A 333 -2.30 10.96 30.82
CA SER A 333 -2.66 9.59 30.41
C SER A 333 -2.66 8.60 31.60
N GLY A 334 -3.16 9.07 32.75
CA GLY A 334 -3.23 8.27 33.98
C GLY A 334 -1.94 8.23 34.83
N MET A 335 -0.83 8.78 34.34
CA MET A 335 0.45 8.83 35.09
C MET A 335 0.59 10.16 35.82
N PRO A 336 1.01 10.16 37.10
CA PRO A 336 1.22 11.38 37.89
C PRO A 336 2.21 12.33 37.21
N LEU A 337 1.87 13.63 37.16
CA LEU A 337 2.72 14.67 36.58
C LEU A 337 3.69 15.28 37.58
N ASN A 338 4.89 15.63 37.15
CA ASN A 338 5.85 16.40 37.90
C ASN A 338 5.57 17.90 37.81
N ALA A 339 6.00 18.67 38.81
CA ALA A 339 5.82 20.12 38.88
C ALA A 339 6.41 20.88 37.65
N THR A 340 7.47 20.36 37.07
CA THR A 340 8.16 21.00 35.93
C THR A 340 7.42 20.88 34.58
N SER A 341 6.57 19.88 34.47
CA SER A 341 5.86 19.58 33.23
C SER A 341 4.46 20.20 33.15
N LEU A 342 3.92 20.65 34.29
CA LEU A 342 2.57 21.20 34.40
C LEU A 342 2.61 22.69 34.80
N ARG A 343 1.89 23.51 34.06
CA ARG A 343 1.51 24.85 34.50
C ARG A 343 0.11 24.76 35.12
N LEU A 344 0.05 24.77 36.47
CA LEU A 344 -1.20 24.72 37.20
C LEU A 344 -1.59 26.12 37.67
N GLN A 345 -2.78 26.58 37.32
CA GLN A 345 -3.37 27.82 37.83
C GLN A 345 -4.58 27.47 38.69
N LEU A 346 -4.57 27.90 39.94
CA LEU A 346 -5.70 27.77 40.85
C LEU A 346 -6.32 29.15 41.09
N THR A 347 -7.62 29.24 40.88
CA THR A 347 -8.40 30.45 41.16
C THR A 347 -9.55 30.14 42.09
N LEU A 348 -9.62 30.85 43.19
CA LEU A 348 -10.76 30.82 44.10
C LEU A 348 -11.69 31.97 43.77
N MET A 349 -12.93 31.67 43.48
CA MET A 349 -14.00 32.64 43.31
C MET A 349 -14.82 32.73 44.60
N ARG A 350 -14.97 33.94 45.11
CA ARG A 350 -15.74 34.24 46.33
C ARG A 350 -17.23 34.42 46.00
N PRO A 351 -18.10 34.44 47.02
CA PRO A 351 -19.55 34.66 46.80
C PRO A 351 -19.90 36.02 46.15
N ASP A 352 -19.04 37.03 46.29
CA ASP A 352 -19.21 38.33 45.64
C ASP A 352 -18.73 38.36 44.17
N GLY A 353 -18.26 37.23 43.65
CA GLY A 353 -17.70 37.12 42.30
C GLY A 353 -16.24 37.54 42.19
N SER A 354 -15.60 38.01 43.25
CA SER A 354 -14.18 38.35 43.22
C SER A 354 -13.30 37.10 43.19
N ASN A 355 -12.15 37.20 42.51
CA ASN A 355 -11.25 36.11 42.28
C ASN A 355 -9.95 36.30 43.08
N VAL A 356 -9.44 35.18 43.63
CA VAL A 356 -8.13 35.10 44.29
C VAL A 356 -7.32 34.01 43.61
N THR A 357 -6.11 34.37 43.14
CA THR A 357 -5.16 33.36 42.64
C THR A 357 -4.49 32.69 43.84
N LEU A 358 -4.48 31.35 43.82
CA LEU A 358 -3.85 30.55 44.89
C LEU A 358 -2.51 30.00 44.42
N THR A 359 -1.52 30.03 45.29
CA THR A 359 -0.23 29.38 45.01
C THR A 359 -0.33 27.89 45.31
N ALA A 360 0.01 27.06 44.30
CA ALA A 360 0.06 25.62 44.42
C ALA A 360 1.49 25.15 44.70
N THR A 361 1.66 24.35 45.75
CA THR A 361 2.95 23.73 46.13
C THR A 361 2.90 22.26 45.79
N PHE A 362 3.85 21.78 44.99
CA PHE A 362 3.96 20.35 44.64
C PHE A 362 4.38 19.54 45.89
N ILE A 363 3.67 18.44 46.15
CA ILE A 363 3.90 17.57 47.29
C ILE A 363 4.27 16.12 46.91
N GLY A 364 4.42 15.83 45.59
CA GLY A 364 4.80 14.52 45.08
C GLY A 364 3.61 13.75 44.49
N GLY A 365 3.91 12.73 43.64
CA GLY A 365 2.88 11.86 43.08
C GLY A 365 1.81 12.55 42.22
N GLY A 366 2.14 13.63 41.55
CA GLY A 366 1.17 14.42 40.77
C GLY A 366 0.28 15.33 41.60
N MET A 367 0.51 15.39 42.93
CA MET A 367 -0.32 16.16 43.85
C MET A 367 0.28 17.53 44.15
N PHE A 368 -0.61 18.51 44.21
CA PHE A 368 -0.32 19.90 44.63
C PHE A 368 -1.23 20.27 45.77
N ARG A 369 -0.70 21.08 46.68
CA ARG A 369 -1.44 21.62 47.83
C ARG A 369 -1.47 23.13 47.76
N SER A 370 -2.64 23.71 48.01
CA SER A 370 -2.86 25.13 48.23
C SER A 370 -3.64 25.34 49.54
N ALA A 371 -3.55 26.51 50.09
CA ALA A 371 -4.30 26.89 51.26
C ALA A 371 -4.93 28.27 51.08
N TYR A 372 -6.17 28.41 51.50
CA TYR A 372 -6.87 29.68 51.55
C TYR A 372 -7.40 29.91 52.97
N GLN A 373 -6.93 30.96 53.59
CA GLN A 373 -7.45 31.38 54.90
C GLN A 373 -8.74 32.19 54.67
N VAL A 374 -9.85 31.65 55.13
CA VAL A 374 -11.13 32.38 55.13
C VAL A 374 -10.99 33.57 56.10
N PRO A 375 -11.14 34.82 55.64
CA PRO A 375 -11.03 35.97 56.55
C PRO A 375 -12.06 35.87 57.70
N THR A 376 -11.72 36.37 58.88
CA THR A 376 -12.64 36.41 60.03
C THR A 376 -13.89 37.23 59.76
N THR A 377 -13.77 38.22 58.86
CA THR A 377 -14.87 39.00 58.29
C THR A 377 -15.29 38.49 56.90
N GLY A 378 -14.93 37.22 56.59
CA GLY A 378 -15.16 36.64 55.28
C GLY A 378 -16.62 36.52 54.92
N GLN A 379 -16.90 36.61 53.61
CA GLN A 379 -18.25 36.47 53.12
C GLN A 379 -18.76 35.03 53.36
N ILE A 380 -20.01 34.96 53.80
CA ILE A 380 -20.74 33.72 53.95
C ILE A 380 -21.35 33.31 52.60
N GLY A 381 -21.30 32.03 52.27
CA GLY A 381 -21.83 31.51 51.02
C GLY A 381 -20.88 30.50 50.35
N THR A 382 -21.17 30.23 49.10
CA THR A 382 -20.46 29.23 48.30
C THR A 382 -19.21 29.86 47.66
N TYR A 383 -18.08 29.23 47.91
CA TYR A 383 -16.78 29.50 47.26
C TYR A 383 -16.53 28.44 46.21
N ALA A 384 -16.00 28.83 45.04
CA ALA A 384 -15.66 27.91 43.98
C ALA A 384 -14.14 27.92 43.72
N VAL A 385 -13.54 26.74 43.63
CA VAL A 385 -12.12 26.56 43.26
C VAL A 385 -12.06 26.03 41.85
N ILE A 386 -11.39 26.78 40.98
CA ILE A 386 -11.15 26.42 39.59
C ILE A 386 -9.67 26.09 39.43
N ALA A 387 -9.36 24.87 39.02
CA ALA A 387 -8.04 24.44 38.68
C ALA A 387 -7.93 24.34 37.13
N LYS A 388 -6.99 25.06 36.53
CA LYS A 388 -6.64 24.98 35.11
C LYS A 388 -5.24 24.45 34.95
N GLY A 389 -5.09 23.45 34.11
CA GLY A 389 -3.79 22.85 33.79
C GLY A 389 -3.44 22.97 32.32
N HIS A 390 -2.17 23.22 32.07
CA HIS A 390 -1.59 23.29 30.76
C HIS A 390 -0.30 22.43 30.74
N VAL A 391 -0.19 21.55 29.74
CA VAL A 391 1.00 20.79 29.39
C VAL A 391 1.29 21.03 27.90
N ALA A 392 2.55 21.22 27.54
CA ALA A 392 2.94 21.48 26.15
C ALA A 392 2.44 20.35 25.23
N ASN A 393 1.83 20.70 24.10
CA ASN A 393 1.28 19.80 23.08
C ASN A 393 0.12 18.91 23.54
N VAL A 394 -0.50 19.22 24.66
CA VAL A 394 -1.68 18.52 25.19
C VAL A 394 -2.81 19.53 25.36
N GLN A 395 -4.03 19.08 25.14
CA GLN A 395 -5.22 19.93 25.31
C GLN A 395 -5.34 20.36 26.78
N ASP A 396 -5.55 21.66 27.00
CA ASP A 396 -5.79 22.23 28.33
C ASP A 396 -7.03 21.62 28.95
N THR A 397 -6.99 21.43 30.26
CA THR A 397 -8.13 20.93 31.03
C THR A 397 -8.37 21.80 32.27
N SER A 398 -9.60 21.72 32.77
CA SER A 398 -9.99 22.41 34.00
C SER A 398 -10.89 21.55 34.87
N ALA A 399 -10.78 21.73 36.18
CA ALA A 399 -11.66 21.12 37.18
C ALA A 399 -12.23 22.20 38.09
N LEU A 400 -13.41 21.95 38.61
CA LEU A 400 -14.12 22.83 39.54
C LEU A 400 -14.55 22.02 40.77
N THR A 401 -14.36 22.61 41.95
CA THR A 401 -14.99 22.16 43.19
C THR A 401 -15.50 23.35 43.97
N THR A 402 -16.35 23.09 44.95
CA THR A 402 -16.94 24.17 45.77
C THR A 402 -16.91 23.79 47.23
N PHE A 403 -16.89 24.81 48.09
CA PHE A 403 -17.11 24.65 49.54
C PHE A 403 -17.99 25.78 50.08
N GLU A 404 -18.63 25.55 51.18
CA GLU A 404 -19.47 26.57 51.85
C GLU A 404 -18.77 27.15 53.06
N VAL A 405 -18.92 28.46 53.24
CA VAL A 405 -18.58 29.16 54.47
C VAL A 405 -19.87 29.57 55.17
N LYS A 406 -20.05 29.07 56.41
CA LYS A 406 -21.23 29.36 57.25
C LYS A 406 -20.82 30.12 58.52
N PRO A 407 -21.74 30.91 59.11
CA PRO A 407 -21.49 31.57 60.40
C PRO A 407 -21.43 30.52 61.51
N THR A 408 -20.52 30.68 62.46
CA THR A 408 -20.30 29.74 63.58
C THR A 408 -21.54 29.47 64.44
N TRP A 409 -22.44 30.44 64.54
CA TRP A 409 -23.69 30.28 65.32
C TRP A 409 -24.81 29.49 64.58
N LEU A 410 -24.71 29.32 63.27
CA LEU A 410 -25.70 28.58 62.48
C LEU A 410 -25.41 27.06 62.48
N SER A 411 -24.22 26.63 62.78
CA SER A 411 -23.84 25.22 62.78
C SER A 411 -24.48 24.39 63.93
N ALA A 412 -24.95 25.07 64.96
CA ALA A 412 -25.54 24.40 66.11
C ALA A 412 -27.08 24.13 66.01
N GLN A 413 -27.76 24.60 64.96
CA GLN A 413 -29.23 24.57 64.91
C GLN A 413 -29.88 24.06 63.62
N THR A 414 -29.20 23.46 62.68
CA THR A 414 -29.86 22.91 61.50
C THR A 414 -29.76 21.38 61.44
N PRO A 415 -30.89 20.65 61.58
CA PRO A 415 -30.91 19.23 61.26
C PRO A 415 -30.78 19.07 59.75
N ALA A 416 -30.06 18.01 59.37
CA ALA A 416 -29.75 17.58 58.03
C ALA A 416 -30.94 17.59 57.05
N LEU A 417 -31.08 18.64 56.26
CA LEU A 417 -32.06 18.69 55.14
C LEU A 417 -31.54 19.59 53.99
N THR A 418 -30.43 19.32 53.37
CA THR A 418 -30.10 19.91 52.03
C THR A 418 -28.97 19.19 51.31
N THR A 419 -28.79 17.88 51.48
CA THR A 419 -27.78 17.13 50.70
C THR A 419 -28.30 16.68 49.33
N THR A 420 -29.50 17.06 48.87
CA THR A 420 -30.08 16.52 47.66
C THR A 420 -30.07 17.46 46.43
N ALA A 421 -29.74 18.72 46.59
CA ALA A 421 -29.90 19.70 45.48
C ALA A 421 -28.62 19.90 44.65
N VAL A 422 -27.41 19.65 45.21
CA VAL A 422 -26.13 19.92 44.49
C VAL A 422 -25.68 18.74 43.60
N ALA A 423 -26.15 17.52 43.86
CA ALA A 423 -25.84 16.35 43.07
C ALA A 423 -26.53 16.33 41.70
N LEU A 424 -27.65 17.07 41.52
CA LEU A 424 -28.40 17.07 40.25
C LEU A 424 -27.84 18.01 39.18
N THR A 425 -27.17 19.10 39.56
CA THR A 425 -26.61 20.05 38.58
C THR A 425 -25.29 19.57 37.98
N GLY A 426 -24.49 18.81 38.73
CA GLY A 426 -23.24 18.19 38.23
C GLY A 426 -23.50 17.07 37.23
N ALA A 427 -24.53 16.25 37.44
CA ALA A 427 -24.91 15.15 36.59
C ALA A 427 -25.47 15.60 35.23
N LEU A 428 -26.15 16.77 35.17
CA LEU A 428 -26.69 17.31 33.91
C LEU A 428 -25.60 17.91 33.01
N ALA A 429 -24.53 18.47 33.55
CA ALA A 429 -23.42 19.00 32.78
C ALA A 429 -22.56 17.89 32.15
N VAL A 430 -22.35 16.78 32.86
CA VAL A 430 -21.63 15.59 32.35
C VAL A 430 -22.48 14.85 31.32
N GLY A 431 -23.81 14.73 31.53
CA GLY A 431 -24.73 14.10 30.60
C GLY A 431 -24.82 14.82 29.25
N ALA A 432 -24.77 16.16 29.24
CA ALA A 432 -24.85 16.96 28.01
C ALA A 432 -23.59 16.85 27.14
N VAL A 433 -22.40 16.68 27.74
CA VAL A 433 -21.12 16.50 27.03
C VAL A 433 -21.01 15.09 26.44
N VAL A 434 -21.54 14.07 27.13
CA VAL A 434 -21.51 12.68 26.67
C VAL A 434 -22.54 12.46 25.53
N TRP A 435 -23.70 13.13 25.60
CA TRP A 435 -24.73 13.02 24.55
C TRP A 435 -24.31 13.69 23.24
N LYS A 436 -23.51 14.75 23.30
CA LYS A 436 -23.01 15.47 22.13
C LYS A 436 -21.89 14.72 21.38
N ARG A 437 -21.28 13.67 21.97
CA ARG A 437 -20.20 12.88 21.37
C ARG A 437 -20.62 11.53 20.80
N GLY A 438 -21.91 11.17 20.79
CA GLY A 438 -22.40 10.04 20.01
C GLY A 438 -21.93 8.66 20.44
N VAL A 439 -21.57 8.48 21.70
CA VAL A 439 -21.17 7.16 22.23
C VAL A 439 -22.32 6.61 23.08
N PHE A 440 -23.30 5.95 22.43
CA PHE A 440 -24.06 4.82 22.97
C PHE A 440 -25.03 4.33 21.88
N ARG A 441 -24.60 3.37 21.07
CA ARG A 441 -25.49 2.37 20.48
C ARG A 441 -24.80 1.02 20.59
N SER A 442 -24.97 0.36 21.73
CA SER A 442 -24.93 -1.10 21.75
C SER A 442 -26.38 -1.57 21.52
N LYS A 443 -26.63 -2.23 20.42
CA LYS A 443 -27.81 -3.07 20.29
C LYS A 443 -27.50 -4.40 20.98
N ILE A 444 -28.28 -4.73 21.98
CA ILE A 444 -28.53 -6.09 22.44
C ILE A 444 -29.60 -6.63 21.49
N GLU A 445 -29.25 -7.62 20.70
CA GLU A 445 -29.99 -8.81 20.31
C GLU A 445 -29.01 -9.81 19.73
#